data_6c99226c751768de19cbb6cc31f47b0e
#
_entry.id   6c99226c751768de19cbb6cc31f47b0e
#
_cell.length_a   1.000
_cell.length_b   1.000
_cell.length_c   1.000
_cell.angle_alpha   90.00
_cell.angle_beta   90.00
_cell.angle_gamma   90.00
#
_symmetry.space_group_name_H-M   'P 1'
#
loop_
_entity.id
_entity.type
_entity.pdbx_description
1 polymer ?
#
loop_
_entity_poly.entity_id
_entity_poly.type
_entity_poly.pdbx_seq_one_letter_code
_entity_poly.pdbx_strand_id
1 'polypeptide(L)'
;MRSPEQVLKALNKHGKVSDYKFERLYRILFNEEMFHVAYQRIYAKPGNMTPGTDGKTINRMSLQRINKVIASLRDESYKPNPAKRIYIPKKNGKKRPLGIPSFEDKLVQEVVRMILEAVYEEVFANTSHGFRPNRSCHTALTHIQKTFTGTKWFVEGDIKGFFDNIDHNVLIATLRKRIADDRFLRLIRKLLNAGYIEDWKFHNTNKGTPQGGNISPILANIYLDNFDKYMEEYALRFNKGKERHITKEYKQLSDKMQRILKSIKNIQDADVRLQLR
;
A
#
# COMPACT_ATOMS: atom_id res chain seq x y z
N MET A 1 17.05 12.22 -21.22
CA MET A 1 17.01 11.43 -19.94
C MET A 1 16.67 9.98 -20.28
N ARG A 2 16.84 9.03 -19.32
CA ARG A 2 16.35 7.64 -19.51
C ARG A 2 14.84 7.63 -19.57
N SER A 3 14.22 6.70 -20.31
CA SER A 3 12.77 6.56 -20.33
C SER A 3 12.21 6.23 -18.95
N PRO A 4 10.96 6.61 -18.63
CA PRO A 4 10.31 6.30 -17.36
C PRO A 4 10.37 4.82 -16.98
N GLU A 5 10.15 3.95 -17.95
CA GLU A 5 10.22 2.49 -17.77
C GLU A 5 11.61 2.04 -17.31
N GLN A 6 12.66 2.51 -17.97
CA GLN A 6 14.04 2.19 -17.60
C GLN A 6 14.39 2.69 -16.19
N VAL A 7 13.92 3.90 -15.83
CA VAL A 7 14.14 4.47 -14.50
C VAL A 7 13.43 3.64 -13.43
N LEU A 8 12.13 3.36 -13.61
CA LEU A 8 11.34 2.59 -12.64
C LEU A 8 11.83 1.15 -12.51
N LYS A 9 12.24 0.51 -13.62
CA LYS A 9 12.80 -0.83 -13.62
C LYS A 9 14.15 -0.90 -12.88
N ALA A 10 15.00 0.13 -13.04
CA ALA A 10 16.24 0.23 -12.29
C ALA A 10 15.99 0.42 -10.78
N LEU A 11 15.03 1.26 -10.38
CA LEU A 11 14.64 1.42 -8.98
C LEU A 11 14.12 0.11 -8.39
N ASN A 12 13.24 -0.58 -9.09
CA ASN A 12 12.68 -1.86 -8.65
C ASN A 12 13.77 -2.93 -8.48
N LYS A 13 14.73 -3.02 -9.44
CA LYS A 13 15.87 -3.92 -9.31
C LYS A 13 16.68 -3.69 -8.04
N HIS A 14 16.98 -2.44 -7.70
CA HIS A 14 17.67 -2.08 -6.45
C HIS A 14 16.76 -2.20 -5.23
N GLY A 15 15.44 -2.07 -5.42
CA GLY A 15 14.43 -2.25 -4.38
C GLY A 15 14.48 -3.63 -3.71
N LYS A 16 14.92 -4.66 -4.42
CA LYS A 16 15.11 -6.03 -3.90
C LYS A 16 16.22 -6.17 -2.86
N VAL A 17 17.15 -5.23 -2.84
CA VAL A 17 18.28 -5.23 -1.91
C VAL A 17 17.87 -4.50 -0.63
N SER A 18 17.84 -5.21 0.51
CA SER A 18 17.32 -4.69 1.80
C SER A 18 18.06 -3.43 2.27
N ASP A 19 19.38 -3.42 2.16
CA ASP A 19 20.24 -2.36 2.70
C ASP A 19 20.58 -1.27 1.68
N TYR A 20 20.01 -1.35 0.48
CA TYR A 20 20.26 -0.34 -0.56
C TYR A 20 19.65 1.00 -0.17
N LYS A 21 20.46 2.05 -0.19
CA LYS A 21 20.05 3.44 0.03
C LYS A 21 19.85 4.14 -1.29
N PHE A 22 18.65 4.63 -1.51
CA PHE A 22 18.32 5.39 -2.71
C PHE A 22 18.72 6.84 -2.56
N GLU A 23 19.60 7.28 -3.44
CA GLU A 23 20.03 8.66 -3.60
C GLU A 23 19.44 9.25 -4.89
N ARG A 24 19.37 10.57 -4.98
CA ARG A 24 18.99 11.32 -6.19
C ARG A 24 17.61 10.99 -6.76
N LEU A 25 16.66 10.51 -5.93
CA LEU A 25 15.28 10.28 -6.34
C LEU A 25 14.58 11.58 -6.77
N TYR A 26 14.90 12.69 -6.10
CA TYR A 26 14.35 14.00 -6.43
C TYR A 26 14.64 14.44 -7.87
N ARG A 27 15.79 14.04 -8.42
CA ARG A 27 16.17 14.34 -9.80
C ARG A 27 15.24 13.70 -10.84
N ILE A 28 14.56 12.61 -10.49
CA ILE A 28 13.61 11.93 -11.37
C ILE A 28 12.40 12.84 -11.68
N LEU A 29 12.04 13.72 -10.74
CA LEU A 29 10.98 14.72 -10.91
C LEU A 29 11.29 15.79 -11.97
N PHE A 30 12.49 15.80 -12.53
CA PHE A 30 12.86 16.72 -13.62
C PHE A 30 12.64 16.12 -15.00
N ASN A 31 12.20 14.87 -15.05
CA ASN A 31 11.94 14.16 -16.30
C ASN A 31 10.49 14.40 -16.74
N GLU A 32 10.29 15.14 -17.82
CA GLU A 32 8.99 15.46 -18.39
C GLU A 32 8.18 14.20 -18.74
N GLU A 33 8.85 13.16 -19.26
CA GLU A 33 8.19 11.90 -19.61
C GLU A 33 7.57 11.20 -18.40
N MET A 34 8.12 11.38 -17.18
CA MET A 34 7.51 10.85 -15.96
C MET A 34 6.15 11.50 -15.70
N PHE A 35 6.00 12.79 -16.00
CA PHE A 35 4.72 13.49 -15.89
C PHE A 35 3.73 13.09 -16.97
N HIS A 36 4.20 12.75 -18.17
CA HIS A 36 3.33 12.18 -19.21
C HIS A 36 2.76 10.83 -18.79
N VAL A 37 3.59 9.94 -18.26
CA VAL A 37 3.13 8.66 -17.71
C VAL A 37 2.19 8.86 -16.52
N ALA A 38 2.50 9.79 -15.61
CA ALA A 38 1.62 10.13 -14.51
C ALA A 38 0.26 10.64 -15.00
N TYR A 39 0.26 11.53 -16.01
CA TYR A 39 -0.95 12.04 -16.64
C TYR A 39 -1.80 10.89 -17.21
N GLN A 40 -1.20 9.99 -17.99
CA GLN A 40 -1.89 8.83 -18.56
C GLN A 40 -2.53 7.94 -17.49
N ARG A 41 -1.84 7.75 -16.35
CA ARG A 41 -2.36 6.91 -15.24
C ARG A 41 -3.55 7.52 -14.52
N ILE A 42 -3.65 8.84 -14.48
CA ILE A 42 -4.73 9.52 -13.76
C ILE A 42 -5.80 10.10 -14.68
N TYR A 43 -5.51 10.29 -15.97
CA TYR A 43 -6.38 10.97 -16.93
C TYR A 43 -7.83 10.49 -16.92
N ALA A 44 -8.03 9.18 -17.07
CA ALA A 44 -9.38 8.60 -17.18
C ALA A 44 -10.07 8.34 -15.84
N LYS A 45 -9.44 8.71 -14.70
CA LYS A 45 -10.03 8.43 -13.39
C LYS A 45 -11.16 9.40 -13.06
N PRO A 46 -12.29 8.92 -12.50
CA PRO A 46 -13.36 9.79 -12.03
C PRO A 46 -12.83 10.85 -11.04
N GLY A 47 -13.41 12.03 -11.05
CA GLY A 47 -13.07 13.12 -10.13
C GLY A 47 -11.93 14.05 -10.59
N ASN A 48 -11.28 13.80 -11.74
CA ASN A 48 -10.25 14.73 -12.26
C ASN A 48 -10.85 16.01 -12.86
N MET A 49 -12.15 16.00 -13.15
CA MET A 49 -12.93 17.19 -13.52
C MET A 49 -13.36 18.01 -12.29
N THR A 50 -13.17 17.50 -11.07
CA THR A 50 -13.46 18.26 -9.85
C THR A 50 -12.26 19.15 -9.53
N PRO A 51 -12.44 20.50 -9.49
CA PRO A 51 -11.34 21.41 -9.22
C PRO A 51 -10.89 21.32 -7.76
N GLY A 52 -9.58 21.49 -7.57
CA GLY A 52 -8.99 21.75 -6.25
C GLY A 52 -9.31 23.17 -5.75
N THR A 53 -8.52 23.64 -4.79
CA THR A 53 -8.65 24.99 -4.25
C THR A 53 -8.21 26.08 -5.23
N ASP A 54 -7.42 25.74 -6.23
CA ASP A 54 -6.96 26.62 -7.31
C ASP A 54 -7.97 26.80 -8.45
N GLY A 55 -9.13 26.12 -8.38
CA GLY A 55 -10.17 26.15 -9.41
C GLY A 55 -9.80 25.42 -10.70
N LYS A 56 -8.61 24.83 -10.81
CA LYS A 56 -8.16 24.16 -12.03
C LYS A 56 -8.53 22.67 -12.05
N THR A 57 -8.75 22.18 -13.26
CA THR A 57 -9.06 20.78 -13.53
C THR A 57 -8.04 20.22 -14.53
N ILE A 58 -8.27 18.98 -14.97
CA ILE A 58 -7.51 18.35 -16.05
C ILE A 58 -7.66 19.11 -17.40
N ASN A 59 -8.75 19.86 -17.57
CA ASN A 59 -8.98 20.61 -18.79
C ASN A 59 -7.83 21.58 -19.07
N ARG A 60 -7.51 21.73 -20.36
CA ARG A 60 -6.40 22.57 -20.84
C ARG A 60 -5.04 22.17 -20.26
N MET A 61 -4.86 20.88 -19.93
CA MET A 61 -3.53 20.38 -19.58
C MET A 61 -2.61 20.53 -20.79
N SER A 62 -1.39 21.04 -20.57
CA SER A 62 -0.42 21.31 -21.62
C SER A 62 0.99 21.05 -21.13
N LEU A 63 1.93 20.86 -22.06
CA LEU A 63 3.35 20.76 -21.77
C LEU A 63 3.86 21.99 -20.99
N GLN A 64 3.35 23.16 -21.34
CA GLN A 64 3.72 24.38 -20.62
C GLN A 64 3.37 24.33 -19.12
N ARG A 65 2.21 23.77 -18.76
CA ARG A 65 1.83 23.58 -17.35
C ARG A 65 2.75 22.58 -16.66
N ILE A 66 3.10 21.46 -17.33
CA ILE A 66 4.04 20.48 -16.81
C ILE A 66 5.41 21.12 -16.60
N ASN A 67 5.93 21.83 -17.58
CA ASN A 67 7.25 22.46 -17.52
C ASN A 67 7.34 23.54 -16.43
N LYS A 68 6.24 24.26 -16.17
CA LYS A 68 6.15 25.19 -15.05
C LYS A 68 6.26 24.49 -13.70
N VAL A 69 5.61 23.35 -13.53
CA VAL A 69 5.72 22.51 -12.32
C VAL A 69 7.15 21.98 -12.17
N ILE A 70 7.74 21.46 -13.25
CA ILE A 70 9.13 20.95 -13.22
C ILE A 70 10.12 22.06 -12.87
N ALA A 71 9.95 23.28 -13.40
CA ALA A 71 10.79 24.42 -13.07
C ALA A 71 10.74 24.73 -11.56
N SER A 72 9.54 24.80 -10.98
CA SER A 72 9.37 25.03 -9.55
C SER A 72 9.88 23.86 -8.67
N LEU A 73 9.92 22.64 -9.19
CA LEU A 73 10.57 21.54 -8.49
C LEU A 73 12.10 21.65 -8.57
N ARG A 74 12.68 22.13 -9.69
CA ARG A 74 14.13 22.28 -9.86
C ARG A 74 14.72 23.28 -8.88
N ASP A 75 14.07 24.42 -8.71
CA ASP A 75 14.51 25.49 -7.81
C ASP A 75 13.97 25.35 -6.38
N GLU A 76 13.25 24.26 -6.08
CA GLU A 76 12.61 23.94 -4.79
C GLU A 76 11.53 24.93 -4.34
N SER A 77 11.11 25.87 -5.21
CA SER A 77 10.02 26.84 -4.93
C SER A 77 8.63 26.18 -4.91
N TYR A 78 8.50 24.93 -5.39
CA TYR A 78 7.23 24.22 -5.40
C TYR A 78 6.60 24.15 -4.00
N LYS A 79 5.36 24.62 -3.94
CA LYS A 79 4.50 24.54 -2.76
C LYS A 79 3.18 23.89 -3.16
N PRO A 80 2.81 22.74 -2.60
CA PRO A 80 1.52 22.13 -2.88
C PRO A 80 0.39 23.00 -2.35
N ASN A 81 -0.73 23.05 -3.07
CA ASN A 81 -1.92 23.74 -2.63
C ASN A 81 -2.61 22.93 -1.52
N PRO A 82 -3.32 23.61 -0.58
CA PRO A 82 -4.20 22.91 0.35
C PRO A 82 -5.27 22.12 -0.40
N ALA A 83 -5.58 20.93 0.07
CA ALA A 83 -6.65 20.14 -0.52
C ALA A 83 -8.02 20.77 -0.23
N LYS A 84 -8.94 20.74 -1.19
CA LYS A 84 -10.33 21.13 -0.95
C LYS A 84 -11.05 19.98 -0.22
N ARG A 85 -11.56 20.22 0.98
CA ARG A 85 -12.29 19.21 1.74
C ARG A 85 -13.77 19.18 1.33
N ILE A 86 -14.24 17.98 1.07
CA ILE A 86 -15.67 17.68 0.84
C ILE A 86 -16.07 16.44 1.66
N TYR A 87 -17.35 16.22 1.84
CA TYR A 87 -17.88 15.09 2.58
C TYR A 87 -18.70 14.17 1.68
N ILE A 88 -18.39 12.88 1.69
CA ILE A 88 -19.13 11.84 0.97
C ILE A 88 -19.96 11.04 1.97
N PRO A 89 -21.30 10.85 1.74
CA PRO A 89 -22.13 10.04 2.62
C PRO A 89 -21.69 8.56 2.58
N LYS A 90 -21.66 7.93 3.75
CA LYS A 90 -21.48 6.48 3.89
C LYS A 90 -22.85 5.79 3.97
N LYS A 91 -22.91 4.48 3.67
CA LYS A 91 -24.15 3.67 3.78
C LYS A 91 -24.78 3.70 5.17
N ASN A 92 -24.01 3.93 6.22
CA ASN A 92 -24.46 4.00 7.61
C ASN A 92 -24.87 5.43 8.06
N GLY A 93 -25.12 6.35 7.16
CA GLY A 93 -25.50 7.74 7.43
C GLY A 93 -24.36 8.66 7.88
N LYS A 94 -23.18 8.13 8.21
CA LYS A 94 -22.00 8.94 8.55
C LYS A 94 -21.38 9.56 7.30
N LYS A 95 -20.68 10.67 7.46
CA LYS A 95 -19.93 11.33 6.38
C LYS A 95 -18.46 10.92 6.42
N ARG A 96 -17.87 10.74 5.23
CA ARG A 96 -16.43 10.50 5.07
C ARG A 96 -15.79 11.77 4.50
N PRO A 97 -14.79 12.37 5.18
CA PRO A 97 -14.05 13.48 4.61
C PRO A 97 -13.21 13.00 3.42
N LEU A 98 -13.17 13.79 2.36
CA LEU A 98 -12.33 13.59 1.19
C LEU A 98 -11.61 14.89 0.88
N GLY A 99 -10.29 14.83 0.73
CA GLY A 99 -9.48 15.95 0.25
C GLY A 99 -9.28 15.87 -1.25
N ILE A 100 -9.55 16.94 -1.96
CA ILE A 100 -9.33 17.04 -3.41
C ILE A 100 -8.11 17.95 -3.63
N PRO A 101 -6.92 17.38 -3.97
CA PRO A 101 -5.76 18.18 -4.34
C PRO A 101 -5.98 18.91 -5.67
N SER A 102 -5.22 19.97 -5.94
CA SER A 102 -5.16 20.57 -7.26
C SER A 102 -4.66 19.57 -8.31
N PHE A 103 -4.94 19.83 -9.58
CA PHE A 103 -4.59 18.84 -10.62
C PHE A 103 -3.07 18.71 -10.79
N GLU A 104 -2.34 19.80 -10.74
CA GLU A 104 -0.87 19.80 -10.75
C GLU A 104 -0.29 19.03 -9.56
N ASP A 105 -0.87 19.19 -8.37
CA ASP A 105 -0.44 18.43 -7.17
C ASP A 105 -0.74 16.93 -7.32
N LYS A 106 -1.86 16.55 -7.94
CA LYS A 106 -2.15 15.14 -8.28
C LYS A 106 -1.07 14.55 -9.20
N LEU A 107 -0.58 15.33 -10.18
CA LEU A 107 0.51 14.88 -11.07
C LEU A 107 1.81 14.69 -10.31
N VAL A 108 2.22 15.65 -9.48
CA VAL A 108 3.43 15.52 -8.65
C VAL A 108 3.30 14.32 -7.72
N GLN A 109 2.16 14.18 -7.05
CA GLN A 109 1.89 13.04 -6.16
C GLN A 109 1.95 11.71 -6.91
N GLU A 110 1.46 11.65 -8.15
CA GLU A 110 1.50 10.42 -8.95
C GLU A 110 2.93 10.07 -9.36
N VAL A 111 3.77 11.03 -9.75
CA VAL A 111 5.20 10.78 -10.01
C VAL A 111 5.90 10.27 -8.75
N VAL A 112 5.68 10.91 -7.60
CA VAL A 112 6.24 10.46 -6.32
C VAL A 112 5.73 9.07 -5.96
N ARG A 113 4.45 8.76 -6.20
CA ARG A 113 3.87 7.43 -5.98
C ARG A 113 4.56 6.37 -6.83
N MET A 114 4.78 6.64 -8.13
CA MET A 114 5.48 5.71 -9.03
C MET A 114 6.91 5.41 -8.55
N ILE A 115 7.62 6.42 -8.07
CA ILE A 115 8.98 6.26 -7.52
C ILE A 115 8.93 5.39 -6.25
N LEU A 116 8.04 5.73 -5.30
CA LEU A 116 7.91 4.98 -4.04
C LEU A 116 7.46 3.53 -4.28
N GLU A 117 6.53 3.31 -5.21
CA GLU A 117 6.10 1.97 -5.61
C GLU A 117 7.28 1.14 -6.13
N ALA A 118 8.10 1.70 -7.03
CA ALA A 118 9.28 1.00 -7.54
C ALA A 118 10.35 0.71 -6.47
N VAL A 119 10.44 1.55 -5.42
CA VAL A 119 11.39 1.38 -4.30
C VAL A 119 10.92 0.35 -3.28
N TYR A 120 9.60 0.30 -3.00
CA TYR A 120 9.07 -0.44 -1.85
C TYR A 120 8.30 -1.72 -2.21
N GLU A 121 7.78 -1.88 -3.44
CA GLU A 121 6.91 -3.02 -3.80
C GLU A 121 7.55 -4.38 -3.50
N GLU A 122 8.84 -4.52 -3.74
CA GLU A 122 9.58 -5.77 -3.56
C GLU A 122 9.88 -6.13 -2.10
N VAL A 123 9.68 -5.19 -1.16
CA VAL A 123 10.01 -5.42 0.26
C VAL A 123 8.80 -5.45 1.17
N PHE A 124 7.62 -5.16 0.64
CA PHE A 124 6.40 -5.31 1.41
C PHE A 124 6.11 -6.77 1.73
N ALA A 125 5.62 -7.01 2.92
CA ALA A 125 5.18 -8.33 3.37
C ALA A 125 4.18 -8.98 2.38
N ASN A 126 4.24 -10.30 2.25
CA ASN A 126 3.31 -11.03 1.37
C ASN A 126 1.87 -10.98 1.85
N THR A 127 1.65 -10.69 3.11
CA THR A 127 0.34 -10.50 3.76
C THR A 127 -0.28 -9.13 3.48
N SER A 128 0.50 -8.17 2.98
CA SER A 128 0.02 -6.84 2.58
C SER A 128 -0.64 -6.89 1.20
N HIS A 129 -1.94 -6.61 1.11
CA HIS A 129 -2.73 -6.70 -0.13
C HIS A 129 -3.34 -5.36 -0.57
N GLY A 130 -3.47 -4.38 0.32
CA GLY A 130 -4.15 -3.11 0.04
C GLY A 130 -3.38 -2.20 -0.91
N PHE A 131 -4.03 -1.64 -1.93
CA PHE A 131 -3.49 -0.61 -2.82
C PHE A 131 -2.17 -0.95 -3.54
N ARG A 132 -1.84 -2.23 -3.67
CA ARG A 132 -0.63 -2.72 -4.34
C ARG A 132 -0.93 -3.20 -5.76
N PRO A 133 0.03 -3.10 -6.71
CA PRO A 133 -0.11 -3.69 -8.04
C PRO A 133 -0.38 -5.21 -7.95
N ASN A 134 -1.29 -5.71 -8.79
CA ASN A 134 -1.65 -7.13 -8.86
C ASN A 134 -2.14 -7.75 -7.55
N ARG A 135 -2.52 -6.94 -6.55
CA ARG A 135 -3.11 -7.34 -5.28
C ARG A 135 -4.52 -6.77 -5.14
N SER A 136 -5.40 -7.51 -4.45
CA SER A 136 -6.80 -7.13 -4.27
C SER A 136 -7.40 -7.83 -3.05
N CYS A 137 -8.66 -7.51 -2.72
CA CYS A 137 -9.41 -8.28 -1.72
C CYS A 137 -9.46 -9.77 -2.06
N HIS A 138 -9.58 -10.13 -3.35
CA HIS A 138 -9.62 -11.54 -3.78
C HIS A 138 -8.28 -12.25 -3.53
N THR A 139 -7.14 -11.58 -3.75
CA THR A 139 -5.83 -12.18 -3.43
C THR A 139 -5.65 -12.36 -1.92
N ALA A 140 -6.19 -11.45 -1.09
CA ALA A 140 -6.20 -11.61 0.36
C ALA A 140 -7.05 -12.79 0.80
N LEU A 141 -8.30 -12.92 0.28
CA LEU A 141 -9.17 -14.04 0.57
C LEU A 141 -8.57 -15.37 0.15
N THR A 142 -7.96 -15.44 -1.04
CA THR A 142 -7.26 -16.63 -1.52
C THR A 142 -6.07 -16.99 -0.62
N HIS A 143 -5.33 -15.99 -0.13
CA HIS A 143 -4.24 -16.22 0.82
C HIS A 143 -4.76 -16.81 2.13
N ILE A 144 -5.82 -16.23 2.71
CA ILE A 144 -6.46 -16.75 3.93
C ILE A 144 -6.95 -18.20 3.71
N GLN A 145 -7.66 -18.46 2.62
CA GLN A 145 -8.16 -19.80 2.31
C GLN A 145 -7.05 -20.86 2.26
N LYS A 146 -5.88 -20.50 1.71
CA LYS A 146 -4.75 -21.42 1.56
C LYS A 146 -3.92 -21.58 2.83
N THR A 147 -3.81 -20.56 3.67
CA THR A 147 -2.86 -20.53 4.79
C THR A 147 -3.51 -20.72 6.16
N PHE A 148 -4.81 -20.41 6.32
CA PHE A 148 -5.51 -20.53 7.60
C PHE A 148 -6.12 -21.92 7.84
N THR A 149 -5.58 -22.96 7.20
CA THR A 149 -6.03 -24.32 7.38
C THR A 149 -5.76 -24.80 8.80
N GLY A 150 -6.80 -25.36 9.47
CA GLY A 150 -6.72 -25.87 10.84
C GLY A 150 -6.53 -24.78 11.91
N THR A 151 -6.80 -23.51 11.61
CA THR A 151 -6.81 -22.41 12.56
C THR A 151 -7.99 -22.56 13.52
N LYS A 152 -7.74 -22.51 14.84
CA LYS A 152 -8.78 -22.56 15.88
C LYS A 152 -9.27 -21.18 16.29
N TRP A 153 -8.41 -20.19 16.21
CA TRP A 153 -8.68 -18.82 16.66
C TRP A 153 -8.37 -17.85 15.54
N PHE A 154 -9.26 -16.90 15.38
CA PHE A 154 -9.10 -15.77 14.48
C PHE A 154 -9.15 -14.49 15.31
N VAL A 155 -8.14 -13.65 15.17
CA VAL A 155 -8.09 -12.35 15.84
C VAL A 155 -8.24 -11.27 14.78
N GLU A 156 -9.33 -10.51 14.84
CA GLU A 156 -9.59 -9.40 13.94
C GLU A 156 -9.31 -8.07 14.65
N GLY A 157 -8.65 -7.17 13.96
CA GLY A 157 -8.37 -5.81 14.44
C GLY A 157 -8.59 -4.78 13.35
N ASP A 158 -9.06 -3.60 13.73
CA ASP A 158 -9.20 -2.43 12.84
C ASP A 158 -8.57 -1.20 13.47
N ILE A 159 -7.85 -0.41 12.66
CA ILE A 159 -7.21 0.82 13.13
C ILE A 159 -8.13 2.01 12.85
N LYS A 160 -8.77 2.51 13.91
CA LYS A 160 -9.67 3.66 13.81
C LYS A 160 -8.94 4.91 13.32
N GLY A 161 -9.44 5.47 12.22
CA GLY A 161 -8.94 6.74 11.69
C GLY A 161 -7.47 6.69 11.26
N PHE A 162 -7.01 5.57 10.71
CA PHE A 162 -5.61 5.34 10.40
C PHE A 162 -4.99 6.48 9.57
N PHE A 163 -5.60 6.84 8.43
CA PHE A 163 -5.10 7.90 7.56
C PHE A 163 -5.01 9.28 8.24
N ASP A 164 -5.87 9.56 9.20
CA ASP A 164 -5.91 10.84 9.91
C ASP A 164 -4.88 10.90 11.07
N ASN A 165 -4.32 9.75 11.46
CA ASN A 165 -3.42 9.64 12.61
C ASN A 165 -1.99 9.24 12.28
N ILE A 166 -1.61 9.12 11.01
CA ILE A 166 -0.22 8.84 10.60
C ILE A 166 0.68 9.98 11.12
N ASP A 167 1.66 9.64 11.97
CA ASP A 167 2.67 10.59 12.43
C ASP A 167 3.67 10.88 11.30
N HIS A 168 3.80 12.15 10.93
CA HIS A 168 4.69 12.56 9.84
C HIS A 168 6.17 12.30 10.14
N ASN A 169 6.60 12.46 11.41
CA ASN A 169 8.00 12.24 11.79
C ASN A 169 8.34 10.76 11.72
N VAL A 170 7.46 9.89 12.23
CA VAL A 170 7.62 8.43 12.14
C VAL A 170 7.64 7.98 10.68
N LEU A 171 6.73 8.51 9.85
CA LEU A 171 6.70 8.19 8.42
C LEU A 171 8.00 8.62 7.71
N ILE A 172 8.46 9.84 7.93
CA ILE A 172 9.72 10.33 7.32
C ILE A 172 10.93 9.54 7.84
N ALA A 173 10.96 9.18 9.13
CA ALA A 173 12.01 8.32 9.68
C ALA A 173 12.00 6.93 9.04
N THR A 174 10.82 6.36 8.80
CA THR A 174 10.65 5.08 8.08
C THR A 174 11.14 5.17 6.64
N LEU A 175 10.77 6.23 5.92
CA LEU A 175 11.26 6.48 4.55
C LEU A 175 12.78 6.62 4.53
N ARG A 176 13.39 7.31 5.50
CA ARG A 176 14.83 7.55 5.62
C ARG A 176 15.63 6.24 5.81
N LYS A 177 15.01 5.17 6.25
CA LYS A 177 15.68 3.86 6.31
C LYS A 177 16.18 3.39 4.93
N ARG A 178 15.48 3.75 3.86
CA ARG A 178 15.82 3.37 2.47
C ARG A 178 16.15 4.55 1.55
N ILE A 179 15.76 5.75 1.89
CA ILE A 179 15.93 6.93 1.05
C ILE A 179 16.91 7.90 1.72
N ALA A 180 18.06 8.12 1.07
CA ALA A 180 19.10 9.06 1.51
C ALA A 180 19.02 10.41 0.79
N ASP A 181 17.93 10.69 0.08
CA ASP A 181 17.69 11.95 -0.64
C ASP A 181 16.83 12.91 0.20
N ASP A 182 17.48 13.85 0.89
CA ASP A 182 16.79 14.83 1.73
C ASP A 182 15.85 15.76 0.95
N ARG A 183 16.16 16.07 -0.32
CA ARG A 183 15.29 16.89 -1.17
C ARG A 183 13.97 16.17 -1.43
N PHE A 184 14.03 14.85 -1.69
CA PHE A 184 12.86 14.03 -1.91
C PHE A 184 12.02 13.90 -0.63
N LEU A 185 12.66 13.69 0.52
CA LEU A 185 11.96 13.61 1.82
C LEU A 185 11.32 14.95 2.21
N ARG A 186 11.99 16.10 1.93
CA ARG A 186 11.40 17.43 2.12
C ARG A 186 10.15 17.63 1.25
N LEU A 187 10.16 17.17 -0.01
CA LEU A 187 8.98 17.24 -0.87
C LEU A 187 7.82 16.43 -0.28
N ILE A 188 8.08 15.19 0.16
CA ILE A 188 7.03 14.39 0.81
C ILE A 188 6.46 15.12 2.03
N ARG A 189 7.32 15.72 2.87
CA ARG A 189 6.87 16.50 4.01
C ARG A 189 6.06 17.73 3.59
N LYS A 190 6.44 18.43 2.50
CA LYS A 190 5.63 19.54 1.96
C LYS A 190 4.23 19.06 1.54
N LEU A 191 4.13 17.88 0.88
CA LEU A 191 2.87 17.29 0.47
C LEU A 191 2.00 16.89 1.68
N LEU A 192 2.60 16.35 2.73
CA LEU A 192 1.89 15.99 3.98
C LEU A 192 1.38 17.23 4.72
N ASN A 193 2.16 18.30 4.75
CA ASN A 193 1.85 19.55 5.48
C ASN A 193 1.04 20.54 4.63
N ALA A 194 0.59 20.18 3.43
CA ALA A 194 -0.14 21.09 2.53
C ALA A 194 -1.43 21.65 3.14
N GLY A 195 -2.01 20.95 4.12
CA GLY A 195 -3.25 21.34 4.75
C GLY A 195 -4.48 21.10 3.88
N TYR A 196 -5.60 21.61 4.34
CA TYR A 196 -6.86 21.60 3.58
C TYR A 196 -7.70 22.83 3.86
N ILE A 197 -8.59 23.14 2.91
CA ILE A 197 -9.59 24.20 3.06
C ILE A 197 -10.96 23.55 3.22
N GLU A 198 -11.65 23.93 4.30
CA GLU A 198 -13.02 23.54 4.62
C GLU A 198 -13.79 24.80 5.02
N ASP A 199 -14.95 25.01 4.43
CA ASP A 199 -15.80 26.19 4.68
C ASP A 199 -15.02 27.51 4.64
N TRP A 200 -14.16 27.66 3.62
CA TRP A 200 -13.29 28.83 3.39
C TRP A 200 -12.22 29.07 4.47
N LYS A 201 -12.04 28.12 5.41
CA LYS A 201 -11.02 28.17 6.45
C LYS A 201 -9.88 27.22 6.14
N PHE A 202 -8.65 27.68 6.31
CA PHE A 202 -7.47 26.84 6.18
C PHE A 202 -7.21 26.06 7.47
N HIS A 203 -6.91 24.78 7.31
CA HIS A 203 -6.54 23.88 8.41
C HIS A 203 -5.18 23.25 8.13
N ASN A 204 -4.28 23.39 9.08
CA ASN A 204 -2.98 22.71 9.05
C ASN A 204 -3.13 21.21 9.25
N THR A 205 -2.24 20.44 8.62
CA THR A 205 -2.11 19.00 8.84
C THR A 205 -0.76 18.73 9.51
N ASN A 206 -0.77 18.55 10.84
CA ASN A 206 0.43 18.19 11.60
C ASN A 206 0.62 16.65 11.68
N LYS A 207 -0.41 15.91 11.34
CA LYS A 207 -0.44 14.45 11.24
C LYS A 207 -1.51 14.01 10.24
N GLY A 208 -1.43 12.77 9.82
CA GLY A 208 -2.34 12.20 8.84
C GLY A 208 -1.94 12.47 7.39
N THR A 209 -2.59 11.78 6.49
CA THR A 209 -2.47 12.00 5.04
C THR A 209 -3.83 12.40 4.47
N PRO A 210 -3.90 13.35 3.53
CA PRO A 210 -5.18 13.75 2.95
C PRO A 210 -5.88 12.54 2.31
N GLN A 211 -7.07 12.18 2.80
CA GLN A 211 -7.87 11.15 2.16
C GLN A 211 -8.28 11.64 0.76
N GLY A 212 -7.81 10.97 -0.29
CA GLY A 212 -8.04 11.36 -1.70
C GLY A 212 -6.79 11.83 -2.44
N GLY A 213 -5.66 11.99 -1.77
CA GLY A 213 -4.36 12.19 -2.42
C GLY A 213 -3.84 10.90 -3.06
N ASN A 214 -3.23 11.00 -4.25
CA ASN A 214 -2.70 9.83 -4.97
C ASN A 214 -1.57 9.11 -4.22
N ILE A 215 -0.82 9.84 -3.39
CA ILE A 215 0.32 9.32 -2.64
C ILE A 215 -0.09 8.63 -1.31
N SER A 216 -1.26 8.97 -0.75
CA SER A 216 -1.66 8.52 0.59
C SER A 216 -1.69 7.00 0.75
N PRO A 217 -2.15 6.19 -0.23
CA PRO A 217 -2.16 4.74 -0.11
C PRO A 217 -0.77 4.12 0.02
N ILE A 218 0.20 4.55 -0.79
CA ILE A 218 1.57 4.01 -0.72
C ILE A 218 2.27 4.41 0.57
N LEU A 219 2.05 5.64 1.06
CA LEU A 219 2.60 6.09 2.35
C LEU A 219 2.00 5.30 3.51
N ALA A 220 0.71 4.96 3.43
CA ALA A 220 0.03 4.09 4.40
C ALA A 220 0.67 2.70 4.45
N ASN A 221 0.90 2.09 3.29
CA ASN A 221 1.56 0.77 3.21
C ASN A 221 2.98 0.82 3.77
N ILE A 222 3.77 1.86 3.44
CA ILE A 222 5.13 2.03 3.98
C ILE A 222 5.11 2.19 5.51
N TYR A 223 4.12 2.91 6.04
CA TYR A 223 3.98 3.10 7.49
C TYR A 223 3.63 1.79 8.19
N LEU A 224 2.70 1.00 7.63
CA LEU A 224 2.24 -0.28 8.17
C LEU A 224 3.23 -1.43 7.98
N ASP A 225 4.15 -1.34 7.02
CA ASP A 225 5.15 -2.38 6.77
C ASP A 225 6.00 -2.72 8.01
N ASN A 226 6.22 -1.75 8.89
CA ASN A 226 6.89 -2.02 10.17
C ASN A 226 6.04 -2.94 11.07
N PHE A 227 4.71 -2.78 11.06
CA PHE A 227 3.79 -3.63 11.81
C PHE A 227 3.71 -5.02 11.18
N ASP A 228 3.61 -5.10 9.85
CA ASP A 228 3.58 -6.38 9.13
C ASP A 228 4.84 -7.20 9.44
N LYS A 229 6.03 -6.60 9.37
CA LYS A 229 7.31 -7.26 9.71
C LYS A 229 7.38 -7.71 11.17
N TYR A 230 6.91 -6.87 12.08
CA TYR A 230 6.81 -7.26 13.50
C TYR A 230 5.92 -8.49 13.68
N MET A 231 4.77 -8.53 13.00
CA MET A 231 3.84 -9.67 13.06
C MET A 231 4.43 -10.94 12.42
N GLU A 232 5.18 -10.82 11.34
CA GLU A 232 5.91 -11.95 10.74
C GLU A 232 6.93 -12.54 11.73
N GLU A 233 7.74 -11.69 12.37
CA GLU A 233 8.68 -12.14 13.40
C GLU A 233 7.97 -12.76 14.62
N TYR A 234 6.86 -12.16 15.05
CA TYR A 234 6.05 -12.69 16.14
C TYR A 234 5.49 -14.07 15.80
N ALA A 235 4.94 -14.23 14.58
CA ALA A 235 4.43 -15.51 14.11
C ALA A 235 5.51 -16.59 14.06
N LEU A 236 6.72 -16.27 13.60
CA LEU A 236 7.87 -17.20 13.62
C LEU A 236 8.25 -17.63 15.05
N ARG A 237 8.20 -16.71 16.01
CA ARG A 237 8.47 -17.01 17.42
C ARG A 237 7.36 -17.84 18.06
N PHE A 238 6.11 -17.57 17.71
CA PHE A 238 4.94 -18.26 18.25
C PHE A 238 4.81 -19.67 17.68
N ASN A 239 5.03 -19.87 16.39
CA ASN A 239 4.92 -21.14 15.69
C ASN A 239 6.20 -21.98 15.84
N LYS A 240 6.66 -22.18 17.08
CA LYS A 240 7.81 -23.07 17.36
C LYS A 240 7.39 -24.53 17.26
N GLY A 241 8.13 -25.32 16.47
CA GLY A 241 7.92 -26.75 16.31
C GLY A 241 7.37 -27.12 14.94
N LYS A 242 7.62 -28.36 14.52
CA LYS A 242 7.20 -28.89 13.20
C LYS A 242 5.84 -29.56 13.23
N GLU A 243 5.38 -30.00 14.40
CA GLU A 243 4.16 -30.79 14.55
C GLU A 243 3.31 -30.29 15.72
N ARG A 244 2.00 -30.37 15.55
CA ARG A 244 1.05 -30.08 16.64
C ARG A 244 1.04 -31.23 17.61
N HIS A 245 0.97 -30.97 18.93
CA HIS A 245 0.71 -31.99 19.90
C HIS A 245 -0.65 -32.67 19.62
N ILE A 246 -0.58 -33.93 19.30
CA ILE A 246 -1.76 -34.78 19.08
C ILE A 246 -2.25 -35.24 20.46
N THR A 247 -3.54 -35.03 20.77
CA THR A 247 -4.13 -35.55 22.01
C THR A 247 -4.06 -37.07 22.06
N LYS A 248 -4.00 -37.65 23.27
CA LYS A 248 -3.98 -39.12 23.43
C LYS A 248 -5.19 -39.79 22.80
N GLU A 249 -6.37 -39.16 22.94
CA GLU A 249 -7.62 -39.68 22.36
C GLU A 249 -7.57 -39.66 20.82
N TYR A 250 -7.09 -38.58 20.20
CA TYR A 250 -6.94 -38.52 18.76
C TYR A 250 -5.98 -39.59 18.24
N LYS A 251 -4.85 -39.78 18.95
CA LYS A 251 -3.89 -40.84 18.58
C LYS A 251 -4.52 -42.22 18.62
N GLN A 252 -5.25 -42.53 19.71
CA GLN A 252 -5.94 -43.82 19.85
C GLN A 252 -6.96 -44.05 18.76
N LEU A 253 -7.76 -43.04 18.41
CA LEU A 253 -8.75 -43.11 17.32
C LEU A 253 -8.08 -43.29 15.96
N SER A 254 -7.01 -42.54 15.70
CA SER A 254 -6.23 -42.64 14.47
C SER A 254 -5.60 -44.02 14.30
N ASP A 255 -5.00 -44.57 15.37
CA ASP A 255 -4.42 -45.92 15.38
C ASP A 255 -5.49 -46.98 15.16
N LYS A 256 -6.67 -46.85 15.77
CA LYS A 256 -7.82 -47.73 15.54
C LYS A 256 -8.29 -47.67 14.09
N MET A 257 -8.43 -46.46 13.55
CA MET A 257 -8.83 -46.31 12.15
C MET A 257 -7.80 -46.94 11.18
N GLN A 258 -6.49 -46.75 11.43
CA GLN A 258 -5.46 -47.37 10.60
C GLN A 258 -5.49 -48.92 10.68
N ARG A 259 -5.74 -49.50 11.86
CA ARG A 259 -5.91 -50.97 12.01
C ARG A 259 -7.10 -51.50 11.19
N ILE A 260 -8.24 -50.80 11.25
CA ILE A 260 -9.43 -51.13 10.47
C ILE A 260 -9.13 -51.04 8.97
N LEU A 261 -8.51 -49.95 8.51
CA LEU A 261 -8.16 -49.81 7.10
C LEU A 261 -7.19 -50.88 6.61
N LYS A 262 -6.25 -51.29 7.47
CA LYS A 262 -5.32 -52.41 7.17
C LYS A 262 -6.03 -53.73 7.07
N SER A 263 -7.00 -54.05 7.97
CA SER A 263 -7.82 -55.25 7.88
C SER A 263 -8.70 -55.24 6.62
N ILE A 264 -9.33 -54.15 6.25
CA ILE A 264 -10.10 -54.02 5.02
C ILE A 264 -9.22 -54.27 3.78
N LYS A 265 -7.97 -53.81 3.79
CA LYS A 265 -7.02 -54.01 2.70
C LYS A 265 -6.66 -55.50 2.48
N ASN A 266 -6.69 -56.28 3.55
CA ASN A 266 -6.36 -57.71 3.52
C ASN A 266 -7.54 -58.60 3.14
N ILE A 267 -8.77 -58.05 3.01
CA ILE A 267 -9.96 -58.80 2.54
C ILE A 267 -9.91 -58.84 1.02
N GLN A 268 -9.93 -60.07 0.45
CA GLN A 268 -9.87 -60.27 -1.00
C GLN A 268 -11.21 -60.05 -1.70
N ASP A 269 -12.33 -60.18 -0.99
CA ASP A 269 -13.69 -60.04 -1.53
C ASP A 269 -14.07 -58.53 -1.62
N ALA A 270 -14.37 -58.06 -2.84
CA ALA A 270 -14.72 -56.69 -3.12
C ALA A 270 -16.05 -56.25 -2.49
N ASP A 271 -17.03 -57.16 -2.41
CA ASP A 271 -18.37 -56.85 -1.88
C ASP A 271 -18.33 -56.68 -0.35
N VAL A 272 -17.55 -57.51 0.35
CA VAL A 272 -17.33 -57.37 1.80
C VAL A 272 -16.53 -56.12 2.13
N ARG A 273 -15.62 -55.67 1.27
CA ARG A 273 -14.89 -54.40 1.44
C ARG A 273 -15.80 -53.18 1.40
N LEU A 274 -16.85 -53.21 0.56
CA LEU A 274 -17.81 -52.13 0.43
C LEU A 274 -18.72 -52.01 1.66
N GLN A 275 -19.08 -53.09 2.30
CA GLN A 275 -19.92 -53.10 3.51
C GLN A 275 -19.17 -52.66 4.78
N LEU A 276 -17.82 -52.70 4.79
CA LEU A 276 -16.97 -52.34 5.93
C LEU A 276 -16.40 -50.89 5.84
N ARG A 277 -16.72 -50.16 4.79
CA ARG A 277 -16.37 -48.74 4.63
C ARG A 277 -17.49 -47.83 5.09
#